data_10a38bed20018f02d89860ec053159d6
#
_entry.id   10a38bed20018f02d89860ec053159d6
#
_cell.length_a   1.000
_cell.length_b   1.000
_cell.length_c   1.000
_cell.angle_alpha   90.00
_cell.angle_beta   90.00
_cell.angle_gamma   90.00
#
_symmetry.space_group_name_H-M   'P 1'
#
loop_
_entity.id
_entity.type
_entity.pdbx_description
1 polymer ?
#
loop_
_entity_poly.entity_id
_entity_poly.type
_entity_poly.pdbx_seq_one_letter_code
_entity_poly.pdbx_strand_id
1 'polypeptide(L)'
;VLTVLAGDVLADRVGAAPSRVLALHGWGRSGADFQRVLDGTDALAVHLPGFGPTAPPPQAWGSVEYAEHLAAALAGTGPYTVVAHSFGGRVAVRLAAAHPELVRSLVLTGVPLVRATPPPRPRLALRVAKRLRAAHLLPQGVVDRLRRSGGSADYQAAQGVMRGVLVRVVGEDYREDLARIAAAGLPVHLVWGEADDAAPLAGARLAAELLPGAPLDVVPGAGHLLEGPLEAAVRDTLQARLERDLTPDGRAQDGGA
;
A
#
# COMPACT_ATOMS: atom_id res chain seq x y z
N VAL A 1 10.58 16.17 10.61
CA VAL A 1 9.76 17.36 10.95
C VAL A 1 8.41 17.20 10.26
N LEU A 2 7.31 17.36 11.02
CA LEU A 2 5.95 17.32 10.44
C LEU A 2 5.78 18.49 9.46
N THR A 3 5.34 18.21 8.27
CA THR A 3 5.10 19.17 7.19
C THR A 3 3.72 18.96 6.58
N VAL A 4 3.13 20.05 6.09
CA VAL A 4 1.89 19.98 5.31
C VAL A 4 2.28 19.87 3.84
N LEU A 5 1.78 18.84 3.16
CA LEU A 5 1.74 18.78 1.72
C LEU A 5 0.56 19.64 1.23
N ALA A 6 0.39 19.84 -0.05
CA ALA A 6 -0.74 20.63 -0.53
C ALA A 6 -2.08 20.10 0.01
N GLY A 7 -2.96 20.99 0.44
CA GLY A 7 -4.24 20.63 1.05
C GLY A 7 -4.11 20.28 2.54
N ASP A 8 -4.59 19.10 2.91
CA ASP A 8 -4.71 18.61 4.29
C ASP A 8 -3.84 17.35 4.56
N VAL A 9 -3.02 16.94 3.59
CA VAL A 9 -2.14 15.78 3.72
C VAL A 9 -0.91 16.16 4.53
N LEU A 10 -0.66 15.43 5.60
CA LEU A 10 0.50 15.61 6.48
C LEU A 10 1.56 14.54 6.20
N ALA A 11 2.82 14.92 6.35
CA ALA A 11 3.95 14.01 6.23
C ALA A 11 5.07 14.37 7.22
N ASP A 12 5.80 13.37 7.69
CA ASP A 12 7.08 13.58 8.34
C ASP A 12 8.17 13.74 7.29
N ARG A 13 8.83 14.88 7.25
CA ARG A 13 10.01 15.08 6.43
C ARG A 13 11.25 14.54 7.16
N VAL A 14 11.97 13.68 6.47
CA VAL A 14 13.28 13.15 6.83
C VAL A 14 14.31 13.77 5.87
N GLY A 15 15.48 14.13 6.37
CA GLY A 15 16.55 14.74 5.56
C GLY A 15 16.22 16.13 5.03
N ALA A 16 16.78 16.47 3.87
CA ALA A 16 16.66 17.77 3.22
C ALA A 16 15.56 17.80 2.15
N ALA A 17 15.28 18.99 1.63
CA ALA A 17 14.46 19.19 0.43
C ALA A 17 15.39 19.45 -0.77
N PRO A 18 15.00 19.03 -2.01
CA PRO A 18 13.77 18.31 -2.33
C PRO A 18 13.83 16.84 -1.91
N SER A 19 12.71 16.30 -1.42
CA SER A 19 12.61 14.88 -1.06
C SER A 19 12.59 14.00 -2.32
N ARG A 20 13.28 12.86 -2.25
CA ARG A 20 13.38 11.88 -3.35
C ARG A 20 12.59 10.62 -3.10
N VAL A 21 12.26 10.36 -1.84
CA VAL A 21 11.54 9.17 -1.40
C VAL A 21 10.16 9.56 -0.88
N LEU A 22 9.16 8.77 -1.23
CA LEU A 22 7.81 8.83 -0.66
C LEU A 22 7.52 7.53 0.06
N ALA A 23 7.21 7.57 1.35
CA ALA A 23 6.89 6.40 2.14
C ALA A 23 5.40 6.37 2.50
N LEU A 24 4.72 5.22 2.25
CA LEU A 24 3.29 5.02 2.48
C LEU A 24 3.05 3.83 3.41
N HIS A 25 2.49 4.11 4.58
CA HIS A 25 2.33 3.14 5.68
C HIS A 25 1.14 2.18 5.54
N GLY A 26 1.14 1.11 6.35
CA GLY A 26 0.06 0.14 6.44
C GLY A 26 -1.19 0.66 7.15
N TRP A 27 -2.28 -0.13 7.12
CA TRP A 27 -3.52 0.14 7.82
C TRP A 27 -3.31 0.29 9.33
N GLY A 28 -3.95 1.29 9.94
CA GLY A 28 -3.84 1.54 11.38
C GLY A 28 -2.47 2.06 11.84
N ARG A 29 -1.59 2.40 10.90
CA ARG A 29 -0.23 2.85 11.15
C ARG A 29 -0.06 4.33 10.79
N SER A 30 1.18 4.80 10.71
CA SER A 30 1.52 6.19 10.34
C SER A 30 2.89 6.26 9.66
N GLY A 31 3.27 7.44 9.19
CA GLY A 31 4.60 7.66 8.61
C GLY A 31 5.77 7.27 9.53
N ALA A 32 5.54 7.27 10.85
CA ALA A 32 6.56 6.90 11.84
C ALA A 32 7.10 5.46 11.67
N ASP A 33 6.35 4.56 11.05
CA ASP A 33 6.79 3.18 10.79
C ASP A 33 8.02 3.11 9.87
N PHE A 34 8.22 4.14 9.07
CA PHE A 34 9.34 4.20 8.13
C PHE A 34 10.58 4.91 8.67
N GLN A 35 10.56 5.36 9.93
CA GLN A 35 11.65 6.17 10.48
C GLN A 35 13.04 5.53 10.27
N ARG A 36 13.18 4.23 10.54
CA ARG A 36 14.44 3.50 10.36
C ARG A 36 14.74 3.15 8.90
N VAL A 37 13.71 2.86 8.11
CA VAL A 37 13.86 2.59 6.67
C VAL A 37 14.39 3.82 5.94
N LEU A 38 13.96 5.01 6.35
CA LEU A 38 14.30 6.29 5.72
C LEU A 38 15.55 6.96 6.30
N ASP A 39 16.23 6.35 7.26
CA ASP A 39 17.44 6.91 7.84
C ASP A 39 18.50 7.16 6.76
N GLY A 40 19.07 8.36 6.75
CA GLY A 40 20.03 8.80 5.75
C GLY A 40 19.44 9.14 4.37
N THR A 41 18.11 9.25 4.23
CA THR A 41 17.46 9.63 2.96
C THR A 41 16.77 10.99 3.04
N ASP A 42 16.50 11.59 1.86
CA ASP A 42 15.64 12.77 1.73
C ASP A 42 14.22 12.31 1.37
N ALA A 43 13.33 12.26 2.37
CA ALA A 43 12.05 11.58 2.24
C ALA A 43 10.86 12.33 2.82
N LEU A 44 9.66 11.93 2.36
CA LEU A 44 8.36 12.25 2.94
C LEU A 44 7.69 10.95 3.40
N ALA A 45 7.54 10.77 4.70
CA ALA A 45 6.74 9.71 5.28
C ALA A 45 5.30 10.21 5.48
N VAL A 46 4.42 9.87 4.53
CA VAL A 46 3.06 10.41 4.48
C VAL A 46 2.18 9.78 5.55
N HIS A 47 1.37 10.59 6.22
CA HIS A 47 0.25 10.15 7.03
C HIS A 47 -1.01 10.13 6.15
N LEU A 48 -1.38 8.95 5.66
CA LEU A 48 -2.55 8.79 4.81
C LEU A 48 -3.84 9.24 5.54
N PRO A 49 -4.84 9.83 4.83
CA PRO A 49 -6.09 10.28 5.43
C PRO A 49 -6.77 9.24 6.31
N GLY A 50 -7.09 9.66 7.55
CA GLY A 50 -7.64 8.80 8.59
C GLY A 50 -6.62 8.11 9.48
N PHE A 51 -5.33 8.41 9.29
CA PHE A 51 -4.24 7.84 10.09
C PHE A 51 -3.26 8.92 10.58
N GLY A 52 -2.64 8.65 11.75
CA GLY A 52 -1.75 9.62 12.35
C GLY A 52 -2.43 10.97 12.57
N PRO A 53 -1.77 12.09 12.24
CA PRO A 53 -2.33 13.43 12.39
C PRO A 53 -3.25 13.87 11.24
N THR A 54 -3.35 13.10 10.13
CA THR A 54 -4.19 13.46 8.99
C THR A 54 -5.64 13.07 9.23
N ALA A 55 -6.57 14.03 9.01
CA ALA A 55 -7.99 13.83 9.20
C ALA A 55 -8.54 12.69 8.31
N PRO A 56 -9.61 12.00 8.76
CA PRO A 56 -10.27 10.98 7.95
C PRO A 56 -10.86 11.58 6.66
N PRO A 57 -10.97 10.78 5.58
CA PRO A 57 -11.63 11.25 4.36
C PRO A 57 -13.12 11.54 4.63
N PRO A 58 -13.75 12.43 3.84
CA PRO A 58 -15.14 12.85 4.06
C PRO A 58 -16.15 11.73 3.81
N GLN A 59 -15.75 10.70 3.07
CA GLN A 59 -16.55 9.52 2.75
C GLN A 59 -15.68 8.28 2.66
N ALA A 60 -16.27 7.10 2.54
CA ALA A 60 -15.52 5.85 2.40
C ALA A 60 -14.80 5.78 1.05
N TRP A 61 -13.52 6.17 1.05
CA TRP A 61 -12.64 6.08 -0.12
C TRP A 61 -12.18 4.63 -0.37
N GLY A 62 -11.89 4.31 -1.63
CA GLY A 62 -11.05 3.19 -2.03
C GLY A 62 -9.62 3.65 -2.30
N SER A 63 -8.75 2.73 -2.71
CA SER A 63 -7.35 3.06 -3.01
C SER A 63 -7.19 4.05 -4.17
N VAL A 64 -8.16 4.12 -5.09
CA VAL A 64 -8.17 5.09 -6.18
C VAL A 64 -8.29 6.51 -5.63
N GLU A 65 -9.28 6.79 -4.79
CA GLU A 65 -9.49 8.14 -4.25
C GLU A 65 -8.33 8.56 -3.33
N TYR A 66 -7.71 7.62 -2.61
CA TYR A 66 -6.46 7.90 -1.88
C TYR A 66 -5.32 8.29 -2.82
N ALA A 67 -5.15 7.58 -3.94
CA ALA A 67 -4.10 7.87 -4.91
C ALA A 67 -4.31 9.23 -5.59
N GLU A 68 -5.53 9.55 -6.01
CA GLU A 68 -5.87 10.84 -6.62
C GLU A 68 -5.65 12.01 -5.65
N HIS A 69 -6.08 11.83 -4.38
CA HIS A 69 -5.87 12.85 -3.35
C HIS A 69 -4.38 13.08 -3.08
N LEU A 70 -3.59 12.01 -3.03
CA LEU A 70 -2.15 12.10 -2.87
C LEU A 70 -1.48 12.73 -4.10
N ALA A 71 -1.89 12.37 -5.32
CA ALA A 71 -1.38 12.96 -6.55
C ALA A 71 -1.61 14.47 -6.58
N ALA A 72 -2.80 14.92 -6.19
CA ALA A 72 -3.10 16.35 -6.09
C ALA A 72 -2.20 17.06 -5.06
N ALA A 73 -1.93 16.42 -3.92
CA ALA A 73 -1.04 16.96 -2.90
C ALA A 73 0.45 17.01 -3.31
N LEU A 74 0.84 16.18 -4.28
CA LEU A 74 2.21 16.07 -4.80
C LEU A 74 2.39 16.79 -6.15
N ALA A 75 1.38 17.49 -6.66
CA ALA A 75 1.42 18.14 -7.96
C ALA A 75 2.62 19.10 -8.07
N GLY A 76 3.38 18.98 -9.17
CA GLY A 76 4.58 19.79 -9.40
C GLY A 76 5.82 19.35 -8.62
N THR A 77 5.77 18.21 -7.94
CA THR A 77 6.89 17.60 -7.21
C THR A 77 7.23 16.23 -7.79
N GLY A 78 8.26 15.57 -7.26
CA GLY A 78 8.71 14.25 -7.73
C GLY A 78 9.54 14.30 -9.03
N PRO A 79 9.70 13.17 -9.76
CA PRO A 79 9.23 11.82 -9.41
C PRO A 79 9.93 11.21 -8.19
N TYR A 80 9.20 10.39 -7.45
CA TYR A 80 9.66 9.76 -6.22
C TYR A 80 9.99 8.28 -6.40
N THR A 81 11.03 7.79 -5.72
CA THR A 81 11.13 6.38 -5.36
C THR A 81 10.13 6.13 -4.23
N VAL A 82 9.10 5.33 -4.48
CA VAL A 82 8.03 5.08 -3.51
C VAL A 82 8.29 3.79 -2.77
N VAL A 83 8.44 3.85 -1.44
CA VAL A 83 8.48 2.68 -0.56
C VAL A 83 7.16 2.54 0.17
N ALA A 84 6.52 1.38 0.08
CA ALA A 84 5.17 1.25 0.59
C ALA A 84 4.87 -0.11 1.23
N HIS A 85 4.14 -0.07 2.33
CA HIS A 85 3.74 -1.25 3.10
C HIS A 85 2.23 -1.45 3.09
N SER A 86 1.79 -2.68 2.84
CA SER A 86 0.41 -3.13 3.04
C SER A 86 -0.63 -2.21 2.38
N PHE A 87 -1.47 -1.51 3.15
CA PHE A 87 -2.45 -0.56 2.63
C PHE A 87 -1.82 0.55 1.80
N GLY A 88 -0.71 1.13 2.26
CA GLY A 88 0.03 2.15 1.52
C GLY A 88 0.53 1.65 0.17
N GLY A 89 0.89 0.37 0.08
CA GLY A 89 1.28 -0.26 -1.19
C GLY A 89 0.13 -0.35 -2.20
N ARG A 90 -1.09 -0.52 -1.75
CA ARG A 90 -2.28 -0.47 -2.62
C ARG A 90 -2.47 0.93 -3.21
N VAL A 91 -2.28 1.97 -2.39
CA VAL A 91 -2.30 3.37 -2.83
C VAL A 91 -1.14 3.65 -3.79
N ALA A 92 0.07 3.17 -3.48
CA ALA A 92 1.25 3.34 -4.33
C ALA A 92 1.07 2.73 -5.73
N VAL A 93 0.47 1.55 -5.82
CA VAL A 93 0.19 0.87 -7.11
C VAL A 93 -0.83 1.67 -7.93
N ARG A 94 -1.89 2.19 -7.32
CA ARG A 94 -2.85 3.07 -8.00
C ARG A 94 -2.19 4.38 -8.47
N LEU A 95 -1.38 5.00 -7.59
CA LEU A 95 -0.63 6.22 -7.92
C LEU A 95 0.29 5.98 -9.11
N ALA A 96 1.08 4.91 -9.09
CA ALA A 96 2.02 4.59 -10.18
C ALA A 96 1.33 4.28 -11.51
N ALA A 97 0.15 3.63 -11.47
CA ALA A 97 -0.61 3.29 -12.66
C ALA A 97 -1.36 4.49 -13.27
N ALA A 98 -1.80 5.45 -12.44
CA ALA A 98 -2.58 6.62 -12.88
C ALA A 98 -1.70 7.87 -13.10
N HIS A 99 -0.63 8.02 -12.32
CA HIS A 99 0.28 9.19 -12.30
C HIS A 99 1.75 8.76 -12.39
N PRO A 100 2.17 8.10 -13.48
CA PRO A 100 3.53 7.59 -13.63
C PRO A 100 4.60 8.71 -13.58
N GLU A 101 4.23 9.96 -13.88
CA GLU A 101 5.10 11.13 -13.77
C GLU A 101 5.52 11.45 -12.32
N LEU A 102 4.75 10.99 -11.32
CA LEU A 102 5.07 11.17 -9.91
C LEU A 102 5.93 10.03 -9.34
N VAL A 103 6.04 8.90 -10.06
CA VAL A 103 6.68 7.68 -9.54
C VAL A 103 7.85 7.27 -10.41
N ARG A 104 9.04 7.26 -9.84
CA ARG A 104 10.27 6.79 -10.47
C ARG A 104 10.42 5.28 -10.40
N SER A 105 10.12 4.72 -9.24
CA SER A 105 10.20 3.28 -8.95
C SER A 105 9.39 2.93 -7.70
N LEU A 106 9.09 1.64 -7.53
CA LEU A 106 8.35 1.11 -6.39
C LEU A 106 9.19 0.09 -5.60
N VAL A 107 9.20 0.21 -4.28
CA VAL A 107 9.62 -0.84 -3.33
C VAL A 107 8.41 -1.21 -2.50
N LEU A 108 7.88 -2.42 -2.67
CA LEU A 108 6.62 -2.87 -2.07
C LEU A 108 6.84 -4.01 -1.10
N THR A 109 6.22 -3.95 0.08
CA THR A 109 6.28 -5.00 1.09
C THR A 109 4.90 -5.27 1.72
N GLY A 110 4.56 -6.54 1.89
CA GLY A 110 3.31 -6.96 2.55
C GLY A 110 2.03 -6.46 1.88
N VAL A 111 2.01 -6.22 0.55
CA VAL A 111 0.87 -5.62 -0.16
C VAL A 111 -0.04 -6.69 -0.74
N PRO A 112 -1.30 -6.83 -0.27
CA PRO A 112 -2.22 -7.83 -0.84
C PRO A 112 -2.79 -7.35 -2.18
N LEU A 113 -1.99 -7.45 -3.26
CA LEU A 113 -2.32 -7.01 -4.61
C LEU A 113 -3.11 -8.05 -5.39
N VAL A 114 -2.70 -9.32 -5.28
CA VAL A 114 -3.29 -10.43 -6.01
C VAL A 114 -3.67 -11.52 -5.02
N ARG A 115 -4.90 -12.01 -5.12
CA ARG A 115 -5.35 -13.13 -4.28
C ARG A 115 -5.00 -14.44 -4.95
N ALA A 116 -4.20 -15.27 -4.28
CA ALA A 116 -3.88 -16.62 -4.70
C ALA A 116 -5.05 -17.59 -4.53
N THR A 117 -5.95 -17.31 -3.58
CA THR A 117 -7.13 -18.13 -3.31
C THR A 117 -8.39 -17.28 -3.26
N PRO A 118 -9.55 -17.83 -3.69
CA PRO A 118 -10.82 -17.14 -3.53
C PRO A 118 -11.08 -16.78 -2.07
N PRO A 119 -11.72 -15.64 -1.79
CA PRO A 119 -12.06 -15.27 -0.43
C PRO A 119 -12.90 -16.37 0.23
N PRO A 120 -12.68 -16.65 1.53
CA PRO A 120 -13.46 -17.65 2.23
C PRO A 120 -14.96 -17.30 2.15
N ARG A 121 -15.79 -18.31 1.87
CA ARG A 121 -17.24 -18.11 1.81
C ARG A 121 -17.74 -17.56 3.15
N PRO A 122 -18.63 -16.55 3.15
CA PRO A 122 -19.20 -16.03 4.39
C PRO A 122 -19.79 -17.18 5.21
N ARG A 123 -19.56 -17.16 6.53
CA ARG A 123 -20.11 -18.16 7.47
C ARG A 123 -21.59 -18.34 7.21
N LEU A 124 -22.09 -19.57 7.26
CA LEU A 124 -23.49 -19.90 6.99
C LEU A 124 -24.44 -19.02 7.83
N ALA A 125 -24.11 -18.82 9.10
CA ALA A 125 -24.86 -17.96 10.00
C ALA A 125 -25.02 -16.51 9.48
N LEU A 126 -23.96 -15.93 8.89
CA LEU A 126 -24.00 -14.59 8.29
C LEU A 126 -24.84 -14.58 7.01
N ARG A 127 -24.77 -15.63 6.19
CA ARG A 127 -25.59 -15.77 4.97
C ARG A 127 -27.07 -15.86 5.31
N VAL A 128 -27.43 -16.69 6.31
CA VAL A 128 -28.79 -16.83 6.81
C VAL A 128 -29.28 -15.51 7.41
N ALA A 129 -28.48 -14.87 8.28
CA ALA A 129 -28.85 -13.60 8.89
C ALA A 129 -29.08 -12.49 7.84
N LYS A 130 -28.28 -12.44 6.75
CA LYS A 130 -28.50 -11.51 5.63
C LYS A 130 -29.82 -11.78 4.90
N ARG A 131 -30.18 -13.06 4.66
CA ARG A 131 -31.45 -13.42 4.03
C ARG A 131 -32.64 -13.07 4.90
N LEU A 132 -32.57 -13.39 6.20
CA LEU A 132 -33.63 -13.03 7.18
C LEU A 132 -33.77 -11.51 7.32
N ARG A 133 -32.66 -10.77 7.24
CA ARG A 133 -32.70 -9.29 7.23
C ARG A 133 -33.37 -8.76 5.95
N ALA A 134 -33.05 -9.32 4.80
CA ALA A 134 -33.70 -8.94 3.53
C ALA A 134 -35.21 -9.21 3.55
N ALA A 135 -35.64 -10.24 4.29
CA ALA A 135 -37.05 -10.55 4.54
C ALA A 135 -37.67 -9.76 5.73
N HIS A 136 -36.94 -8.74 6.27
CA HIS A 136 -37.32 -7.93 7.44
C HIS A 136 -37.53 -8.75 8.73
N LEU A 137 -37.07 -9.99 8.83
CA LEU A 137 -37.23 -10.90 9.97
C LEU A 137 -36.10 -10.76 11.01
N LEU A 138 -35.07 -9.96 10.76
CA LEU A 138 -33.94 -9.73 11.68
C LEU A 138 -33.51 -8.26 11.71
N PRO A 139 -33.24 -7.70 12.91
CA PRO A 139 -32.66 -6.36 13.04
C PRO A 139 -31.25 -6.29 12.41
N GLN A 140 -30.89 -5.12 11.86
CA GLN A 140 -29.56 -4.87 11.29
C GLN A 140 -28.43 -5.16 12.30
N GLY A 141 -28.62 -4.85 13.56
CA GLY A 141 -27.63 -5.06 14.63
C GLY A 141 -27.18 -6.52 14.80
N VAL A 142 -28.04 -7.50 14.49
CA VAL A 142 -27.66 -8.93 14.53
C VAL A 142 -26.70 -9.27 13.37
N VAL A 143 -26.98 -8.76 12.16
CA VAL A 143 -26.10 -8.94 11.01
C VAL A 143 -24.74 -8.29 11.27
N ASP A 144 -24.73 -7.10 11.85
CA ASP A 144 -23.50 -6.36 12.17
C ASP A 144 -22.71 -7.04 13.29
N ARG A 145 -23.38 -7.64 14.27
CA ARG A 145 -22.72 -8.44 15.31
C ARG A 145 -22.04 -9.69 14.72
N LEU A 146 -22.71 -10.40 13.82
CA LEU A 146 -22.16 -11.57 13.14
C LEU A 146 -21.01 -11.21 12.17
N ARG A 147 -21.07 -10.04 11.55
CA ARG A 147 -19.93 -9.51 10.75
C ARG A 147 -18.73 -9.22 11.65
N ARG A 148 -18.95 -8.55 12.77
CA ARG A 148 -17.88 -8.21 13.74
C ARG A 148 -17.21 -9.45 14.32
N SER A 149 -17.96 -10.47 14.69
CA SER A 149 -17.42 -11.71 15.27
C SER A 149 -16.57 -12.55 14.30
N GLY A 150 -16.59 -12.22 13.01
CA GLY A 150 -15.82 -12.92 11.97
C GLY A 150 -14.81 -12.05 11.22
N GLY A 151 -14.68 -10.77 11.59
CA GLY A 151 -13.75 -9.83 10.96
C GLY A 151 -12.34 -9.89 11.54
N SER A 152 -11.35 -9.40 10.77
CA SER A 152 -9.98 -9.19 11.26
C SER A 152 -9.95 -8.19 12.42
N ALA A 153 -8.83 -8.13 13.15
CA ALA A 153 -8.62 -7.13 14.20
C ALA A 153 -8.81 -5.70 13.67
N ASP A 154 -8.30 -5.42 12.47
CA ASP A 154 -8.47 -4.13 11.80
C ASP A 154 -9.95 -3.78 11.55
N TYR A 155 -10.75 -4.77 11.11
CA TYR A 155 -12.18 -4.55 10.90
C TYR A 155 -12.93 -4.27 12.19
N GLN A 156 -12.51 -4.90 13.30
CA GLN A 156 -13.09 -4.67 14.62
C GLN A 156 -12.72 -3.30 15.17
N ALA A 157 -11.48 -2.87 14.97
CA ALA A 157 -10.94 -1.58 15.40
C ALA A 157 -11.47 -0.40 14.57
N ALA A 158 -11.70 -0.59 13.27
CA ALA A 158 -12.16 0.46 12.38
C ALA A 158 -13.56 0.96 12.75
N GLN A 159 -13.73 2.28 12.81
CA GLN A 159 -14.99 2.94 13.15
C GLN A 159 -15.38 3.97 12.09
N GLY A 160 -16.65 4.40 12.11
CA GLY A 160 -17.15 5.46 11.25
C GLY A 160 -16.83 5.24 9.78
N VAL A 161 -16.37 6.28 9.10
CA VAL A 161 -16.00 6.27 7.68
C VAL A 161 -14.86 5.28 7.39
N MET A 162 -13.89 5.11 8.30
CA MET A 162 -12.75 4.23 8.11
C MET A 162 -13.14 2.75 8.01
N ARG A 163 -14.23 2.32 8.65
CA ARG A 163 -14.77 0.98 8.43
C ARG A 163 -15.26 0.79 6.99
N GLY A 164 -15.89 1.81 6.43
CA GLY A 164 -16.31 1.83 5.02
C GLY A 164 -15.12 1.76 4.07
N VAL A 165 -14.07 2.52 4.35
CA VAL A 165 -12.78 2.49 3.62
C VAL A 165 -12.21 1.07 3.62
N LEU A 166 -12.07 0.45 4.80
CA LEU A 166 -11.49 -0.90 4.91
C LEU A 166 -12.28 -1.94 4.09
N VAL A 167 -13.62 -1.91 4.21
CA VAL A 167 -14.50 -2.84 3.46
C VAL A 167 -14.31 -2.67 1.95
N ARG A 168 -14.18 -1.43 1.47
CA ARG A 168 -13.99 -1.13 0.06
C ARG A 168 -12.63 -1.60 -0.42
N VAL A 169 -11.55 -1.19 0.24
CA VAL A 169 -10.17 -1.50 -0.12
C VAL A 169 -9.88 -3.00 -0.12
N VAL A 170 -10.42 -3.74 0.87
CA VAL A 170 -10.25 -5.22 0.91
C VAL A 170 -10.91 -5.90 -0.30
N GLY A 171 -11.92 -5.29 -0.91
CA GLY A 171 -12.61 -5.84 -2.08
C GLY A 171 -11.95 -5.57 -3.43
N GLU A 172 -10.94 -4.70 -3.49
CA GLU A 172 -10.32 -4.24 -4.75
C GLU A 172 -9.38 -5.28 -5.37
N ASP A 173 -9.20 -5.16 -6.69
CA ASP A 173 -8.25 -5.92 -7.51
C ASP A 173 -7.26 -4.97 -8.18
N TYR A 174 -6.00 -5.38 -8.33
CA TYR A 174 -4.91 -4.53 -8.81
C TYR A 174 -4.22 -5.09 -10.07
N ARG A 175 -4.75 -6.14 -10.69
CA ARG A 175 -4.14 -6.77 -11.86
C ARG A 175 -4.01 -5.81 -13.04
N GLU A 176 -5.02 -4.98 -13.25
CA GLU A 176 -4.99 -3.97 -14.33
C GLU A 176 -3.94 -2.91 -14.08
N ASP A 177 -3.77 -2.45 -12.83
CA ASP A 177 -2.73 -1.49 -12.47
C ASP A 177 -1.33 -2.08 -12.61
N LEU A 178 -1.14 -3.33 -12.17
CA LEU A 178 0.13 -4.04 -12.37
C LEU A 178 0.47 -4.18 -13.85
N ALA A 179 -0.52 -4.47 -14.70
CA ALA A 179 -0.33 -4.54 -16.14
C ALA A 179 0.07 -3.18 -16.75
N ARG A 180 -0.53 -2.08 -16.28
CA ARG A 180 -0.16 -0.72 -16.70
C ARG A 180 1.26 -0.36 -16.26
N ILE A 181 1.62 -0.68 -15.01
CA ILE A 181 2.98 -0.48 -14.46
C ILE A 181 4.01 -1.26 -15.28
N ALA A 182 3.72 -2.52 -15.60
CA ALA A 182 4.57 -3.37 -16.45
C ALA A 182 4.73 -2.79 -17.85
N ALA A 183 3.62 -2.37 -18.49
CA ALA A 183 3.66 -1.76 -19.82
C ALA A 183 4.42 -0.43 -19.86
N ALA A 184 4.40 0.35 -18.77
CA ALA A 184 5.19 1.56 -18.61
C ALA A 184 6.68 1.31 -18.35
N GLY A 185 7.09 0.06 -18.13
CA GLY A 185 8.45 -0.29 -17.75
C GLY A 185 8.90 0.30 -16.42
N LEU A 186 7.95 0.61 -15.53
CA LEU A 186 8.26 1.19 -14.23
C LEU A 186 8.96 0.16 -13.35
N PRO A 187 10.15 0.45 -12.81
CA PRO A 187 10.88 -0.49 -11.97
C PRO A 187 10.14 -0.77 -10.66
N VAL A 188 9.92 -2.05 -10.37
CA VAL A 188 9.31 -2.51 -9.12
C VAL A 188 10.23 -3.52 -8.44
N HIS A 189 10.33 -3.47 -7.12
CA HIS A 189 11.01 -4.45 -6.28
C HIS A 189 10.05 -4.88 -5.16
N LEU A 190 9.87 -6.18 -5.00
CA LEU A 190 9.03 -6.78 -3.97
C LEU A 190 9.92 -7.35 -2.86
N VAL A 191 9.67 -6.97 -1.61
CA VAL A 191 10.37 -7.50 -0.43
C VAL A 191 9.33 -8.10 0.50
N TRP A 192 9.43 -9.38 0.85
CA TRP A 192 8.31 -10.06 1.50
C TRP A 192 8.71 -10.94 2.66
N GLY A 193 7.96 -10.87 3.76
CA GLY A 193 8.08 -11.83 4.84
C GLY A 193 7.58 -13.22 4.41
N GLU A 194 8.39 -14.27 4.66
CA GLU A 194 8.02 -15.65 4.36
C GLU A 194 6.76 -16.09 5.12
N ALA A 195 6.63 -15.63 6.36
CA ALA A 195 5.54 -15.98 7.28
C ALA A 195 4.43 -14.90 7.32
N ASP A 196 4.32 -14.05 6.28
CA ASP A 196 3.25 -13.05 6.18
C ASP A 196 1.90 -13.73 5.99
N ASP A 197 1.05 -13.68 7.02
CA ASP A 197 -0.30 -14.25 7.03
C ASP A 197 -1.39 -13.24 6.58
N ALA A 198 -1.11 -11.94 6.64
CA ALA A 198 -2.03 -10.88 6.19
C ALA A 198 -1.95 -10.63 4.68
N ALA A 199 -0.75 -10.72 4.11
CA ALA A 199 -0.49 -10.69 2.67
C ALA A 199 0.36 -11.90 2.28
N PRO A 200 -0.22 -13.10 2.13
CA PRO A 200 0.51 -14.34 1.93
C PRO A 200 1.47 -14.28 0.73
N LEU A 201 2.68 -14.82 0.89
CA LEU A 201 3.75 -14.86 -0.10
C LEU A 201 3.28 -15.39 -1.47
N ALA A 202 2.30 -16.29 -1.50
CA ALA A 202 1.70 -16.77 -2.74
C ALA A 202 1.10 -15.64 -3.59
N GLY A 203 0.52 -14.61 -2.95
CA GLY A 203 0.01 -13.41 -3.64
C GLY A 203 1.14 -12.55 -4.20
N ALA A 204 2.28 -12.44 -3.48
CA ALA A 204 3.45 -11.73 -3.96
C ALA A 204 4.08 -12.39 -5.19
N ARG A 205 4.14 -13.73 -5.21
CA ARG A 205 4.62 -14.49 -6.37
C ARG A 205 3.77 -14.24 -7.61
N LEU A 206 2.44 -14.26 -7.46
CA LEU A 206 1.51 -13.91 -8.55
C LEU A 206 1.66 -12.45 -9.01
N ALA A 207 1.92 -11.52 -8.09
CA ALA A 207 2.19 -10.14 -8.46
C ALA A 207 3.51 -10.01 -9.24
N ALA A 208 4.55 -10.74 -8.85
CA ALA A 208 5.83 -10.79 -9.57
C ALA A 208 5.69 -11.35 -11.00
N GLU A 209 4.81 -12.36 -11.19
CA GLU A 209 4.49 -12.89 -12.53
C GLU A 209 3.83 -11.84 -13.44
N LEU A 210 3.06 -10.90 -12.86
CA LEU A 210 2.42 -9.80 -13.58
C LEU A 210 3.35 -8.59 -13.79
N LEU A 211 4.54 -8.60 -13.19
CA LEU A 211 5.55 -7.55 -13.25
C LEU A 211 6.87 -8.12 -13.79
N PRO A 212 7.01 -8.34 -15.09
CA PRO A 212 8.21 -8.93 -15.67
C PRO A 212 9.47 -8.15 -15.27
N GLY A 213 10.48 -8.87 -14.75
CA GLY A 213 11.73 -8.27 -14.29
C GLY A 213 11.68 -7.67 -12.87
N ALA A 214 10.55 -7.70 -12.17
CA ALA A 214 10.49 -7.29 -10.78
C ALA A 214 11.12 -8.36 -9.86
N PRO A 215 12.20 -8.05 -9.12
CA PRO A 215 12.75 -8.95 -8.13
C PRO A 215 11.74 -9.17 -6.99
N LEU A 216 11.75 -10.39 -6.43
CA LEU A 216 11.01 -10.73 -5.21
C LEU A 216 12.00 -11.31 -4.19
N ASP A 217 12.36 -10.51 -3.21
CA ASP A 217 13.19 -10.93 -2.08
C ASP A 217 12.29 -11.46 -0.96
N VAL A 218 12.56 -12.70 -0.56
CA VAL A 218 11.82 -13.35 0.53
C VAL A 218 12.69 -13.37 1.79
N VAL A 219 12.18 -12.78 2.87
CA VAL A 219 12.86 -12.69 4.16
C VAL A 219 12.42 -13.86 5.04
N PRO A 220 13.31 -14.84 5.32
CA PRO A 220 12.97 -16.03 6.08
C PRO A 220 12.43 -15.70 7.48
N GLY A 221 11.31 -16.35 7.84
CA GLY A 221 10.68 -16.23 9.15
C GLY A 221 10.06 -14.87 9.48
N ALA A 222 10.20 -13.87 8.62
CA ALA A 222 9.59 -12.57 8.83
C ALA A 222 8.08 -12.61 8.58
N GLY A 223 7.30 -11.87 9.40
CA GLY A 223 5.86 -11.74 9.28
C GLY A 223 5.45 -10.53 8.46
N HIS A 224 4.22 -10.01 8.75
CA HIS A 224 3.63 -8.89 8.01
C HIS A 224 4.19 -7.53 8.40
N LEU A 225 4.57 -7.34 9.66
CA LEU A 225 4.94 -6.03 10.19
C LEU A 225 6.32 -5.60 9.68
N LEU A 226 6.44 -4.30 9.40
CA LEU A 226 7.70 -3.68 8.98
C LEU A 226 8.61 -3.50 10.19
N GLU A 227 9.25 -4.60 10.60
CA GLU A 227 10.13 -4.65 11.78
C GLU A 227 11.24 -5.70 11.61
N GLY A 228 12.31 -5.55 12.37
CA GLY A 228 13.42 -6.50 12.42
C GLY A 228 14.03 -6.82 11.05
N PRO A 229 14.15 -8.11 10.67
CA PRO A 229 14.77 -8.50 9.40
C PRO A 229 14.04 -7.95 8.16
N LEU A 230 12.69 -7.84 8.19
CA LEU A 230 11.93 -7.29 7.07
C LEU A 230 12.20 -5.80 6.90
N GLU A 231 12.23 -5.03 7.98
CA GLU A 231 12.57 -3.61 7.99
C GLU A 231 13.98 -3.38 7.41
N ALA A 232 14.96 -4.19 7.84
CA ALA A 232 16.32 -4.11 7.33
C ALA A 232 16.39 -4.40 5.82
N ALA A 233 15.74 -5.47 5.36
CA ALA A 233 15.71 -5.83 3.96
C ALA A 233 15.06 -4.76 3.07
N VAL A 234 13.96 -4.16 3.54
CA VAL A 234 13.28 -3.05 2.83
C VAL A 234 14.17 -1.82 2.77
N ARG A 235 14.86 -1.48 3.86
CA ARG A 235 15.83 -0.37 3.89
C ARG A 235 16.95 -0.60 2.89
N ASP A 236 17.59 -1.78 2.93
CA ASP A 236 18.73 -2.10 2.07
C ASP A 236 18.33 -2.10 0.58
N THR A 237 17.13 -2.61 0.26
CA THR A 237 16.53 -2.56 -1.07
C THR A 237 16.28 -1.11 -1.52
N LEU A 238 15.74 -0.26 -0.64
CA LEU A 238 15.52 1.16 -0.92
C LEU A 238 16.84 1.87 -1.21
N GLN A 239 17.88 1.67 -0.39
CA GLN A 239 19.20 2.27 -0.59
C GLN A 239 19.81 1.86 -1.93
N ALA A 240 19.83 0.55 -2.25
CA ALA A 240 20.31 0.05 -3.52
C ALA A 240 19.52 0.60 -4.72
N ARG A 241 18.21 0.87 -4.53
CA ARG A 241 17.39 1.49 -5.58
C ARG A 241 17.76 2.95 -5.78
N LEU A 242 17.95 3.72 -4.72
CA LEU A 242 18.35 5.12 -4.80
C LEU A 242 19.71 5.30 -5.45
N GLU A 243 20.68 4.42 -5.18
CA GLU A 243 21.98 4.42 -5.82
C GLU A 243 21.87 4.23 -7.34
N ARG A 244 21.04 3.29 -7.80
CA ARG A 244 20.77 3.09 -9.23
C ARG A 244 20.07 4.28 -9.88
N ASP A 245 19.17 4.92 -9.18
CA ASP A 245 18.42 6.09 -9.66
C ASP A 245 19.32 7.34 -9.78
N LEU A 246 20.48 7.35 -9.13
CA LEU A 246 21.48 8.42 -9.20
C LEU A 246 22.52 8.22 -10.32
N THR A 247 22.68 6.99 -10.85
CA THR A 247 23.60 6.71 -11.95
C THR A 247 22.96 7.04 -13.30
N PRO A 248 23.58 7.90 -14.16
CA PRO A 248 22.99 8.36 -15.43
C PRO A 248 22.81 7.28 -16.51
N ASP A 249 23.37 6.09 -16.33
CA ASP A 249 23.46 5.05 -17.38
C ASP A 249 22.26 4.11 -17.53
N GLY A 250 21.14 4.36 -16.81
CA GLY A 250 19.94 3.49 -16.88
C GLY A 250 19.05 3.67 -18.12
N ARG A 251 19.30 4.65 -19.01
CA ARG A 251 18.43 4.96 -20.17
C ARG A 251 19.07 4.91 -21.56
N ALA A 252 20.25 4.36 -21.71
CA ALA A 252 20.98 4.44 -22.99
C ALA A 252 21.56 3.10 -23.44
N GLN A 253 20.83 1.98 -23.43
CA GLN A 253 21.23 0.76 -24.16
C GLN A 253 20.05 -0.12 -24.58
N ASP A 254 19.03 0.42 -25.26
CA ASP A 254 18.14 -0.38 -26.11
C ASP A 254 17.61 0.48 -27.27
N GLY A 255 18.50 1.04 -28.02
CA GLY A 255 18.19 1.79 -29.23
C GLY A 255 19.31 1.73 -30.25
N GLY A 256 19.54 0.54 -30.86
CA GLY A 256 20.49 0.48 -31.95
C GLY A 256 20.93 -0.92 -32.37
N ALA A 257 20.14 -1.59 -33.17
CA ALA A 257 20.55 -2.36 -34.36
C ALA A 257 19.34 -3.10 -34.95
#